data_f71849c937512442d89028a8b4890b8c
#
_entry.id   f71849c937512442d89028a8b4890b8c
#
_cell.length_a   1.000
_cell.length_b   1.000
_cell.length_c   1.000
_cell.angle_alpha   90.00
_cell.angle_beta   90.00
_cell.angle_gamma   90.00
#
_symmetry.space_group_name_H-M   'P 1'
#
loop_
_entity.id
_entity.type
_entity.pdbx_description
1 polymer ?
#
loop_
_entity_poly.entity_id
_entity_poly.type
_entity_poly.pdbx_seq_one_letter_code
_entity_poly.pdbx_strand_id
1 'polypeptide(L)'
;MSAQRSAAARVPQWLALLLVCLAGLLLEVGYTRIVSYKLWYYYTYLVIGLSLLGIGSGGIIVAMWAPIRRAATERIIALCSLWGAVSIVAGYLVIARIQIDTVAIWDYGTQASFTNLFALGIICFFVFSTFIALGIIVSTVLGRAREGVGRLYFADLLGAGIGCLLAIPLITRLGPPIVIMVAALIFAVVGLLALPRPAVEPKRSVTRDRVILGLGAVVALALAGVVVAGEDTLPNIRTENGKLNATGSEVLHSEWGPVFRVDVADAGLPNRLLVHDGTFGSGLWPFDGDTSKLSRFETDPRSIPFSVLGDPPERELIIGSAGGQEILAS
;
A
#
# COMPACT_ATOMS: atom_id res chain seq x y z
N MET A 1 26.62 11.52 41.18
CA MET A 1 25.49 10.93 40.41
C MET A 1 24.66 12.09 39.80
N SER A 2 25.05 12.57 38.63
CA SER A 2 24.31 13.62 37.94
C SER A 2 23.22 12.96 37.09
N ALA A 3 21.97 13.16 37.49
CA ALA A 3 20.83 12.82 36.66
C ALA A 3 20.90 13.64 35.35
N GLN A 4 21.34 13.04 34.26
CA GLN A 4 21.16 13.59 32.91
C GLN A 4 19.66 13.77 32.75
N ARG A 5 19.19 15.01 32.85
CA ARG A 5 17.86 15.39 32.36
C ARG A 5 17.82 15.13 30.87
N SER A 6 17.29 13.97 30.48
CA SER A 6 16.93 13.68 29.11
C SER A 6 16.06 14.82 28.60
N ALA A 7 16.47 15.48 27.53
CA ALA A 7 15.62 16.49 26.88
C ALA A 7 14.34 15.78 26.49
N ALA A 8 13.20 16.17 27.08
CA ALA A 8 11.93 15.51 26.91
C ALA A 8 11.56 15.49 25.39
N ALA A 9 11.38 14.32 24.84
CA ALA A 9 10.85 14.16 23.50
C ALA A 9 9.45 14.81 23.44
N ARG A 10 9.14 15.44 22.30
CA ARG A 10 7.81 16.07 22.10
C ARG A 10 6.69 15.04 22.03
N VAL A 11 7.02 13.79 21.74
CA VAL A 11 6.10 12.66 21.59
C VAL A 11 6.48 11.56 22.59
N PRO A 12 5.55 11.05 23.41
CA PRO A 12 5.81 9.91 24.27
C PRO A 12 6.01 8.63 23.43
N GLN A 13 6.87 7.73 23.90
CA GLN A 13 7.25 6.52 23.16
C GLN A 13 6.05 5.63 22.79
N TRP A 14 5.04 5.54 23.69
CA TRP A 14 3.83 4.77 23.41
C TRP A 14 3.01 5.34 22.23
N LEU A 15 2.94 6.68 22.09
CA LEU A 15 2.22 7.32 21.00
C LEU A 15 3.00 7.20 19.68
N ALA A 16 4.33 7.35 19.73
CA ALA A 16 5.17 7.10 18.57
C ALA A 16 5.02 5.67 18.05
N LEU A 17 5.03 4.68 18.96
CA LEU A 17 4.84 3.27 18.63
C LEU A 17 3.47 3.01 18.02
N LEU A 18 2.39 3.52 18.64
CA LEU A 18 1.02 3.41 18.14
C LEU A 18 0.92 3.94 16.71
N LEU A 19 1.43 5.15 16.46
CA LEU A 19 1.34 5.78 15.13
C LEU A 19 2.15 5.04 14.07
N VAL A 20 3.35 4.56 14.41
CA VAL A 20 4.21 3.84 13.48
C VAL A 20 3.63 2.46 13.14
N CYS A 21 3.04 1.76 14.11
CA CYS A 21 2.37 0.48 13.88
C CYS A 21 1.07 0.64 13.08
N LEU A 22 0.30 1.69 13.35
CA LEU A 22 -0.85 2.07 12.53
C LEU A 22 -0.43 2.29 11.07
N ALA A 23 0.60 3.13 10.86
CA ALA A 23 1.11 3.41 9.52
C ALA A 23 1.70 2.16 8.85
N GLY A 24 2.34 1.27 9.61
CA GLY A 24 2.88 0.00 9.13
C GLY A 24 1.80 -0.89 8.53
N LEU A 25 0.64 -1.03 9.19
CA LEU A 25 -0.48 -1.83 8.69
C LEU A 25 -1.19 -1.16 7.51
N LEU A 26 -1.40 0.15 7.54
CA LEU A 26 -1.90 0.89 6.38
C LEU A 26 -1.01 0.67 5.16
N LEU A 27 0.30 0.72 5.36
CA LEU A 27 1.29 0.51 4.31
C LEU A 27 1.27 -0.92 3.77
N GLU A 28 1.21 -1.93 4.64
CA GLU A 28 1.17 -3.32 4.23
C GLU A 28 -0.05 -3.60 3.35
N VAL A 29 -1.24 -3.18 3.80
CA VAL A 29 -2.47 -3.32 3.02
C VAL A 29 -2.41 -2.49 1.74
N GLY A 30 -1.89 -1.26 1.77
CA GLY A 30 -1.70 -0.42 0.60
C GLY A 30 -0.78 -1.05 -0.45
N TYR A 31 0.36 -1.60 -0.02
CA TYR A 31 1.28 -2.30 -0.93
C TYR A 31 0.70 -3.61 -1.47
N THR A 32 -0.02 -4.40 -0.67
CA THR A 32 -0.69 -5.60 -1.18
C THR A 32 -1.67 -5.25 -2.30
N ARG A 33 -2.42 -4.15 -2.16
CA ARG A 33 -3.35 -3.67 -3.19
C ARG A 33 -2.64 -3.20 -4.46
N ILE A 34 -1.59 -2.40 -4.34
CA ILE A 34 -0.82 -1.92 -5.50
C ILE A 34 -0.13 -3.07 -6.22
N VAL A 35 0.46 -4.01 -5.49
CA VAL A 35 1.16 -5.15 -6.08
C VAL A 35 0.18 -6.11 -6.76
N SER A 36 -1.01 -6.36 -6.19
CA SER A 36 -2.09 -7.10 -6.84
C SER A 36 -2.52 -6.46 -8.16
N TYR A 37 -2.75 -5.16 -8.16
CA TYR A 37 -3.11 -4.40 -9.34
C TYR A 37 -2.01 -4.39 -10.40
N LYS A 38 -0.76 -4.14 -9.99
CA LYS A 38 0.40 -4.03 -10.89
C LYS A 38 0.80 -5.36 -11.52
N LEU A 39 0.92 -6.40 -10.69
CA LEU A 39 1.34 -7.75 -11.09
C LEU A 39 0.11 -8.67 -11.11
N TRP A 40 0.06 -9.63 -10.19
CA TRP A 40 -1.04 -10.57 -10.05
C TRP A 40 -1.35 -10.76 -8.55
N TYR A 41 -2.56 -11.17 -8.22
CA TYR A 41 -3.04 -11.30 -6.84
C TYR A 41 -2.14 -12.19 -5.96
N TYR A 42 -1.51 -13.21 -6.51
CA TYR A 42 -0.63 -14.11 -5.77
C TYR A 42 0.70 -13.46 -5.33
N TYR A 43 1.12 -12.33 -5.96
CA TYR A 43 2.27 -11.56 -5.47
C TYR A 43 2.00 -10.81 -4.16
N THR A 44 0.75 -10.77 -3.68
CA THR A 44 0.41 -10.21 -2.37
C THR A 44 1.08 -10.96 -1.22
N TYR A 45 1.23 -12.28 -1.37
CA TYR A 45 1.95 -13.12 -0.39
C TYR A 45 3.41 -12.71 -0.25
N LEU A 46 4.03 -12.23 -1.34
CA LEU A 46 5.39 -11.71 -1.31
C LEU A 46 5.48 -10.44 -0.44
N VAL A 47 4.51 -9.53 -0.54
CA VAL A 47 4.46 -8.31 0.29
C VAL A 47 4.35 -8.67 1.77
N ILE A 48 3.44 -9.58 2.12
CA ILE A 48 3.26 -10.06 3.51
C ILE A 48 4.55 -10.71 4.03
N GLY A 49 5.16 -11.58 3.23
CA GLY A 49 6.42 -12.23 3.60
C GLY A 49 7.57 -11.23 3.81
N LEU A 50 7.67 -10.21 2.95
CA LEU A 50 8.69 -9.16 3.05
C LEU A 50 8.47 -8.22 4.23
N SER A 51 7.21 -7.92 4.58
CA SER A 51 6.89 -7.11 5.76
C SER A 51 7.33 -7.81 7.05
N LEU A 52 6.98 -9.07 7.20
CA LEU A 52 7.39 -9.88 8.36
C LEU A 52 8.91 -10.07 8.42
N LEU A 53 9.54 -10.37 7.28
CA LEU A 53 11.00 -10.50 7.20
C LEU A 53 11.69 -9.17 7.55
N GLY A 54 11.15 -8.02 7.08
CA GLY A 54 11.67 -6.70 7.38
C GLY A 54 11.61 -6.39 8.87
N ILE A 55 10.46 -6.62 9.51
CA ILE A 55 10.28 -6.42 10.95
C ILE A 55 11.24 -7.31 11.74
N GLY A 56 11.33 -8.60 11.41
CA GLY A 56 12.25 -9.53 12.03
C GLY A 56 13.72 -9.14 11.87
N SER A 57 14.12 -8.73 10.66
CA SER A 57 15.47 -8.25 10.35
C SER A 57 15.82 -6.99 11.16
N GLY A 58 14.84 -6.07 11.33
CA GLY A 58 14.99 -4.89 12.19
C GLY A 58 15.33 -5.28 13.63
N GLY A 59 14.69 -6.31 14.18
CA GLY A 59 15.01 -6.87 15.51
C GLY A 59 16.43 -7.42 15.59
N ILE A 60 16.87 -8.17 14.59
CA ILE A 60 18.24 -8.70 14.50
C ILE A 60 19.26 -7.56 14.44
N ILE A 61 19.01 -6.53 13.65
CA ILE A 61 19.87 -5.34 13.53
C ILE A 61 20.02 -4.67 14.90
N VAL A 62 18.94 -4.49 15.66
CA VAL A 62 19.00 -3.91 17.01
C VAL A 62 19.81 -4.79 17.96
N ALA A 63 19.68 -6.11 17.87
CA ALA A 63 20.43 -7.04 18.71
C ALA A 63 21.93 -7.06 18.40
N MET A 64 22.30 -6.97 17.12
CA MET A 64 23.68 -7.17 16.67
C MET A 64 24.48 -5.87 16.52
N TRP A 65 23.84 -4.76 16.15
CA TRP A 65 24.57 -3.54 15.78
C TRP A 65 24.80 -2.60 16.97
N ALA A 66 26.04 -2.57 17.46
CA ALA A 66 26.44 -1.79 18.64
C ALA A 66 26.10 -0.27 18.54
N PRO A 67 26.23 0.44 17.40
CA PRO A 67 25.84 1.84 17.30
C PRO A 67 24.37 2.09 17.62
N ILE A 68 23.46 1.22 17.16
CA ILE A 68 22.02 1.30 17.47
C ILE A 68 21.80 1.05 18.96
N ARG A 69 22.43 0.02 19.53
CA ARG A 69 22.28 -0.29 20.98
C ARG A 69 22.72 0.87 21.89
N ARG A 70 23.68 1.69 21.46
CA ARG A 70 24.20 2.83 22.23
C ARG A 70 23.47 4.15 22.00
N ALA A 71 22.73 4.26 20.91
CA ALA A 71 22.00 5.48 20.57
C ALA A 71 20.78 5.68 21.48
N ALA A 72 20.37 6.92 21.71
CA ALA A 72 19.14 7.24 22.44
C ALA A 72 17.91 6.73 21.68
N THR A 73 16.91 6.23 22.40
CA THR A 73 15.67 5.67 21.82
C THR A 73 14.96 6.67 20.93
N GLU A 74 14.84 7.91 21.38
CA GLU A 74 14.20 9.01 20.63
C GLU A 74 14.91 9.28 19.32
N ARG A 75 16.23 9.21 19.30
CA ARG A 75 17.03 9.40 18.07
C ARG A 75 16.83 8.25 17.09
N ILE A 76 16.69 7.02 17.57
CA ILE A 76 16.40 5.86 16.72
C ILE A 76 15.01 6.01 16.12
N ILE A 77 13.99 6.31 16.96
CA ILE A 77 12.62 6.57 16.47
C ILE A 77 12.66 7.65 15.39
N ALA A 78 13.32 8.78 15.65
CA ALA A 78 13.37 9.89 14.69
C ALA A 78 14.00 9.49 13.36
N LEU A 79 15.21 8.93 13.40
CA LEU A 79 15.95 8.62 12.17
C LEU A 79 15.31 7.47 11.38
N CYS A 80 14.85 6.41 12.06
CA CYS A 80 14.18 5.29 11.40
C CYS A 80 12.82 5.69 10.84
N SER A 81 12.06 6.58 11.52
CA SER A 81 10.80 7.07 10.98
C SER A 81 11.02 7.96 9.74
N LEU A 82 12.00 8.87 9.75
CA LEU A 82 12.33 9.68 8.56
C LEU A 82 12.85 8.80 7.41
N TRP A 83 13.69 7.81 7.70
CA TRP A 83 14.12 6.82 6.71
C TRP A 83 12.94 6.05 6.16
N GLY A 84 12.02 5.57 7.02
CA GLY A 84 10.79 4.89 6.63
C GLY A 84 9.96 5.75 5.67
N ALA A 85 9.73 7.02 6.00
CA ALA A 85 8.99 7.94 5.14
C ALA A 85 9.61 8.07 3.73
N VAL A 86 10.93 8.25 3.66
CA VAL A 86 11.65 8.32 2.37
C VAL A 86 11.59 7.00 1.61
N SER A 87 11.77 5.87 2.31
CA SER A 87 11.69 4.53 1.70
C SER A 87 10.30 4.23 1.15
N ILE A 88 9.23 4.66 1.84
CA ILE A 88 7.84 4.50 1.38
C ILE A 88 7.63 5.27 0.07
N VAL A 89 8.02 6.54 0.03
CA VAL A 89 7.87 7.37 -1.18
C VAL A 89 8.68 6.81 -2.33
N ALA A 90 9.97 6.51 -2.10
CA ALA A 90 10.83 5.92 -3.11
C ALA A 90 10.30 4.57 -3.60
N GLY A 91 9.82 3.73 -2.68
CA GLY A 91 9.22 2.44 -2.98
C GLY A 91 7.99 2.57 -3.87
N TYR A 92 7.07 3.49 -3.55
CA TYR A 92 5.91 3.76 -4.39
C TYR A 92 6.33 4.21 -5.80
N LEU A 93 7.23 5.20 -5.90
CA LEU A 93 7.69 5.72 -7.20
C LEU A 93 8.37 4.65 -8.06
N VAL A 94 9.16 3.78 -7.43
CA VAL A 94 9.79 2.65 -8.09
C VAL A 94 8.75 1.64 -8.56
N ILE A 95 7.83 1.23 -7.67
CA ILE A 95 6.77 0.28 -8.00
C ILE A 95 5.89 0.83 -9.13
N ALA A 96 5.52 2.11 -9.10
CA ALA A 96 4.67 2.70 -10.14
C ALA A 96 5.35 2.74 -11.52
N ARG A 97 6.67 2.97 -11.57
CA ARG A 97 7.42 3.21 -12.83
C ARG A 97 8.05 1.97 -13.45
N ILE A 98 8.51 1.01 -12.65
CA ILE A 98 9.19 -0.19 -13.16
C ILE A 98 8.19 -1.03 -13.96
N GLN A 99 8.55 -1.37 -15.20
CA GLN A 99 7.82 -2.34 -16.01
C GLN A 99 8.35 -3.74 -15.70
N ILE A 100 7.45 -4.69 -15.50
CA ILE A 100 7.79 -6.10 -15.27
C ILE A 100 6.88 -6.96 -16.14
N ASP A 101 7.47 -8.00 -16.71
CA ASP A 101 6.78 -9.11 -17.33
C ASP A 101 7.03 -10.36 -16.46
N THR A 102 6.00 -10.76 -15.72
CA THR A 102 6.14 -11.89 -14.78
C THR A 102 6.20 -13.23 -15.47
N VAL A 103 5.71 -13.34 -16.70
CA VAL A 103 5.82 -14.57 -17.50
C VAL A 103 7.25 -14.76 -17.98
N ALA A 104 7.89 -13.69 -18.45
CA ALA A 104 9.28 -13.72 -18.92
C ALA A 104 10.30 -14.07 -17.81
N ILE A 105 9.94 -13.97 -16.53
CA ILE A 105 10.80 -14.41 -15.41
C ILE A 105 11.11 -15.91 -15.52
N TRP A 106 10.18 -16.71 -16.04
CA TRP A 106 10.28 -18.16 -16.12
C TRP A 106 11.01 -18.65 -17.38
N ASP A 107 11.37 -17.76 -18.31
CA ASP A 107 12.21 -18.06 -19.47
C ASP A 107 13.68 -18.14 -19.06
N TYR A 108 14.02 -19.18 -18.32
CA TYR A 108 15.36 -19.37 -17.73
C TYR A 108 16.48 -19.27 -18.76
N GLY A 109 17.54 -18.54 -18.40
CA GLY A 109 18.73 -18.36 -19.22
C GLY A 109 18.62 -17.24 -20.27
N THR A 110 17.48 -16.53 -20.36
CA THR A 110 17.32 -15.39 -21.25
C THR A 110 17.66 -14.08 -20.53
N GLN A 111 18.05 -13.05 -21.29
CA GLN A 111 18.25 -11.70 -20.76
C GLN A 111 16.96 -11.12 -20.19
N ALA A 112 15.80 -11.45 -20.79
CA ALA A 112 14.49 -11.02 -20.31
C ALA A 112 14.20 -11.55 -18.91
N SER A 113 14.49 -12.82 -18.63
CA SER A 113 14.35 -13.42 -17.30
C SER A 113 15.17 -12.68 -16.25
N PHE A 114 16.46 -12.43 -16.51
CA PHE A 114 17.32 -11.68 -15.57
C PHE A 114 16.85 -10.26 -15.34
N THR A 115 16.42 -9.54 -16.38
CA THR A 115 15.96 -8.16 -16.26
C THR A 115 14.70 -8.07 -15.41
N ASN A 116 13.72 -8.95 -15.62
CA ASN A 116 12.48 -8.97 -14.89
C ASN A 116 12.65 -9.46 -13.45
N LEU A 117 13.52 -10.43 -13.21
CA LEU A 117 13.89 -10.89 -11.87
C LEU A 117 14.59 -9.78 -11.07
N PHE A 118 15.50 -9.03 -11.71
CA PHE A 118 16.17 -7.89 -11.09
C PHE A 118 15.17 -6.77 -10.77
N ALA A 119 14.25 -6.46 -11.67
CA ALA A 119 13.18 -5.49 -11.46
C ALA A 119 12.28 -5.88 -10.28
N LEU A 120 11.90 -7.16 -10.19
CA LEU A 120 11.17 -7.69 -9.04
C LEU A 120 11.99 -7.56 -7.75
N GLY A 121 13.28 -7.87 -7.79
CA GLY A 121 14.21 -7.70 -6.66
C GLY A 121 14.27 -6.27 -6.15
N ILE A 122 14.24 -5.28 -7.04
CA ILE A 122 14.20 -3.85 -6.65
C ILE A 122 12.89 -3.53 -5.91
N ILE A 123 11.75 -3.98 -6.41
CA ILE A 123 10.45 -3.82 -5.72
C ILE A 123 10.51 -4.44 -4.33
N CYS A 124 10.97 -5.69 -4.24
CA CYS A 124 11.13 -6.41 -2.97
C CYS A 124 12.03 -5.65 -1.99
N PHE A 125 13.14 -5.08 -2.48
CA PHE A 125 14.08 -4.32 -1.65
C PHE A 125 13.42 -3.09 -1.02
N PHE A 126 12.64 -2.31 -1.76
CA PHE A 126 11.97 -1.12 -1.22
C PHE A 126 10.87 -1.47 -0.22
N VAL A 127 10.05 -2.48 -0.50
CA VAL A 127 9.06 -2.99 0.46
C VAL A 127 9.75 -3.45 1.74
N PHE A 128 10.75 -4.32 1.63
CA PHE A 128 11.53 -4.84 2.75
C PHE A 128 12.20 -3.74 3.58
N SER A 129 12.86 -2.76 2.93
CA SER A 129 13.58 -1.67 3.58
C SER A 129 12.70 -0.82 4.50
N THR A 130 11.46 -0.57 4.10
CA THR A 130 10.52 0.19 4.93
C THR A 130 10.17 -0.57 6.21
N PHE A 131 9.91 -1.87 6.11
CA PHE A 131 9.59 -2.69 7.27
C PHE A 131 10.78 -2.98 8.19
N ILE A 132 12.03 -2.90 7.68
CA ILE A 132 13.22 -2.85 8.54
C ILE A 132 13.16 -1.63 9.47
N ALA A 133 12.83 -0.45 8.95
CA ALA A 133 12.73 0.76 9.77
C ALA A 133 11.70 0.60 10.89
N LEU A 134 10.52 0.06 10.57
CA LEU A 134 9.48 -0.29 11.53
C LEU A 134 10.00 -1.27 12.58
N GLY A 135 10.62 -2.37 12.16
CA GLY A 135 11.18 -3.40 13.03
C GLY A 135 12.23 -2.87 14.01
N ILE A 136 13.11 -1.96 13.55
CA ILE A 136 14.09 -1.30 14.41
C ILE A 136 13.39 -0.45 15.48
N ILE A 137 12.35 0.30 15.13
CA ILE A 137 11.61 1.14 16.10
C ILE A 137 10.93 0.25 17.15
N VAL A 138 10.13 -0.72 16.71
CA VAL A 138 9.38 -1.63 17.59
C VAL A 138 10.32 -2.37 18.53
N SER A 139 11.36 -3.00 17.98
CA SER A 139 12.34 -3.77 18.77
C SER A 139 13.13 -2.89 19.75
N THR A 140 13.45 -1.65 19.37
CA THR A 140 14.17 -0.72 20.25
C THR A 140 13.28 -0.27 21.41
N VAL A 141 12.02 0.10 21.13
CA VAL A 141 11.11 0.63 22.15
C VAL A 141 10.71 -0.47 23.12
N LEU A 142 10.29 -1.63 22.62
CA LEU A 142 9.88 -2.75 23.49
C LEU A 142 11.08 -3.39 24.21
N GLY A 143 12.20 -3.59 23.53
CA GLY A 143 13.39 -4.24 24.11
C GLY A 143 14.10 -3.41 25.17
N ARG A 144 13.90 -2.09 25.22
CA ARG A 144 14.51 -1.20 26.24
C ARG A 144 13.56 -0.83 27.38
N ALA A 145 12.29 -1.19 27.26
CA ALA A 145 11.31 -0.90 28.29
C ALA A 145 11.61 -1.71 29.56
N ARG A 146 11.92 -1.01 30.65
CA ARG A 146 12.10 -1.61 31.96
C ARG A 146 10.79 -1.69 32.74
N GLU A 147 9.96 -0.69 32.60
CA GLU A 147 8.63 -0.54 33.19
C GLU A 147 7.59 -0.23 32.14
N GLY A 148 6.35 -0.62 32.37
CA GLY A 148 5.24 -0.29 31.47
C GLY A 148 5.26 -1.01 30.12
N VAL A 149 5.95 -2.15 29.98
CA VAL A 149 5.98 -2.96 28.74
C VAL A 149 4.58 -3.27 28.24
N GLY A 150 3.64 -3.60 29.13
CA GLY A 150 2.25 -3.88 28.77
C GLY A 150 1.55 -2.69 28.10
N ARG A 151 1.84 -1.45 28.54
CA ARG A 151 1.30 -0.22 27.90
C ARG A 151 1.87 -0.01 26.49
N LEU A 152 3.16 -0.29 26.31
CA LEU A 152 3.80 -0.19 24.98
C LEU A 152 3.28 -1.26 24.03
N TYR A 153 3.16 -2.49 24.52
CA TYR A 153 2.60 -3.59 23.74
C TYR A 153 1.12 -3.33 23.39
N PHE A 154 0.35 -2.80 24.32
CA PHE A 154 -1.03 -2.36 24.03
C PHE A 154 -1.06 -1.27 22.95
N ALA A 155 -0.16 -0.29 22.99
CA ALA A 155 -0.06 0.76 21.99
C ALA A 155 0.30 0.21 20.60
N ASP A 156 1.20 -0.76 20.52
CA ASP A 156 1.58 -1.48 19.30
C ASP A 156 0.36 -2.18 18.68
N LEU A 157 -0.30 -3.04 19.45
CA LEU A 157 -1.49 -3.78 18.98
C LEU A 157 -2.66 -2.86 18.63
N LEU A 158 -2.91 -1.82 19.43
CA LEU A 158 -3.96 -0.85 19.16
C LEU A 158 -3.69 -0.07 17.88
N GLY A 159 -2.44 0.36 17.68
CA GLY A 159 -2.03 1.03 16.45
C GLY A 159 -2.25 0.15 15.22
N ALA A 160 -1.77 -1.09 15.27
CA ALA A 160 -1.96 -2.08 14.22
C ALA A 160 -3.47 -2.35 13.96
N GLY A 161 -4.26 -2.57 15.01
CA GLY A 161 -5.70 -2.79 14.90
C GLY A 161 -6.45 -1.61 14.27
N ILE A 162 -6.14 -0.38 14.66
CA ILE A 162 -6.70 0.83 14.03
C ILE A 162 -6.26 0.92 12.57
N GLY A 163 -4.99 0.62 12.26
CA GLY A 163 -4.48 0.58 10.89
C GLY A 163 -5.27 -0.37 10.00
N CYS A 164 -5.52 -1.60 10.46
CA CYS A 164 -6.35 -2.58 9.76
C CYS A 164 -7.79 -2.09 9.55
N LEU A 165 -8.40 -1.51 10.60
CA LEU A 165 -9.78 -1.02 10.53
C LEU A 165 -9.93 0.15 9.54
N LEU A 166 -8.94 1.04 9.48
CA LEU A 166 -8.95 2.21 8.60
C LEU A 166 -8.51 1.88 7.17
N ALA A 167 -7.79 0.78 6.93
CA ALA A 167 -7.24 0.46 5.62
C ALA A 167 -8.32 0.39 4.54
N ILE A 168 -9.38 -0.39 4.76
CA ILE A 168 -10.45 -0.58 3.77
C ILE A 168 -11.17 0.75 3.44
N PRO A 169 -11.73 1.51 4.41
CA PRO A 169 -12.44 2.75 4.09
C PRO A 169 -11.54 3.82 3.49
N LEU A 170 -10.25 3.87 3.86
CA LEU A 170 -9.33 4.83 3.26
C LEU A 170 -8.97 4.42 1.82
N ILE A 171 -8.70 3.15 1.57
CA ILE A 171 -8.42 2.65 0.21
C ILE A 171 -9.59 2.90 -0.72
N THR A 172 -10.82 2.64 -0.27
CA THR A 172 -12.04 2.85 -1.08
C THR A 172 -12.27 4.31 -1.41
N ARG A 173 -11.92 5.25 -0.50
CA ARG A 173 -12.18 6.68 -0.71
C ARG A 173 -11.03 7.45 -1.36
N LEU A 174 -9.79 7.06 -1.06
CA LEU A 174 -8.59 7.82 -1.43
C LEU A 174 -7.71 7.08 -2.43
N GLY A 175 -7.96 5.80 -2.66
CA GLY A 175 -7.08 4.91 -3.40
C GLY A 175 -5.84 4.46 -2.62
N PRO A 176 -5.28 3.28 -2.95
CA PRO A 176 -4.08 2.75 -2.30
C PRO A 176 -2.84 3.67 -2.42
N PRO A 177 -2.62 4.40 -3.55
CA PRO A 177 -1.49 5.33 -3.65
C PRO A 177 -1.50 6.39 -2.55
N ILE A 178 -2.65 7.02 -2.31
CA ILE A 178 -2.76 8.06 -1.28
C ILE A 178 -2.66 7.46 0.12
N VAL A 179 -3.20 6.26 0.36
CA VAL A 179 -3.06 5.58 1.67
C VAL A 179 -1.59 5.30 2.00
N ILE A 180 -0.78 4.94 1.00
CA ILE A 180 0.67 4.79 1.16
C ILE A 180 1.32 6.15 1.51
N MET A 181 0.90 7.26 0.86
CA MET A 181 1.41 8.59 1.19
C MET A 181 0.98 9.04 2.60
N VAL A 182 -0.23 8.68 3.05
CA VAL A 182 -0.66 8.90 4.43
C VAL A 182 0.23 8.15 5.42
N ALA A 183 0.54 6.89 5.15
CA ALA A 183 1.49 6.13 5.97
C ALA A 183 2.88 6.80 6.01
N ALA A 184 3.40 7.25 4.87
CA ALA A 184 4.65 8.00 4.79
C ALA A 184 4.61 9.31 5.59
N LEU A 185 3.49 10.03 5.52
CA LEU A 185 3.28 11.28 6.28
C LEU A 185 3.30 11.01 7.79
N ILE A 186 2.62 9.97 8.25
CA ILE A 186 2.65 9.58 9.67
C ILE A 186 4.08 9.27 10.12
N PHE A 187 4.83 8.50 9.34
CA PHE A 187 6.25 8.24 9.60
C PHE A 187 7.08 9.53 9.66
N ALA A 188 6.89 10.46 8.71
CA ALA A 188 7.60 11.74 8.70
C ALA A 188 7.27 12.59 9.94
N VAL A 189 6.00 12.68 10.30
CA VAL A 189 5.55 13.43 11.48
C VAL A 189 6.10 12.83 12.78
N VAL A 190 6.04 11.50 12.94
CA VAL A 190 6.64 10.84 14.11
C VAL A 190 8.15 11.09 14.17
N GLY A 191 8.83 11.00 13.03
CA GLY A 191 10.26 11.29 12.94
C GLY A 191 10.61 12.71 13.38
N LEU A 192 9.86 13.71 12.94
CA LEU A 192 10.05 15.11 13.33
C LEU A 192 9.77 15.36 14.82
N LEU A 193 8.71 14.76 15.34
CA LEU A 193 8.31 14.94 16.74
C LEU A 193 9.25 14.20 17.72
N ALA A 194 9.87 13.11 17.27
CA ALA A 194 10.81 12.34 18.09
C ALA A 194 12.23 12.93 18.10
N LEU A 195 12.56 13.89 17.21
CA LEU A 195 13.87 14.53 17.21
C LEU A 195 14.13 15.24 18.55
N PRO A 196 15.23 14.93 19.26
CA PRO A 196 15.62 15.60 20.49
C PRO A 196 15.78 17.10 20.24
N ARG A 197 15.36 17.94 21.19
CA ARG A 197 15.72 19.36 21.15
C ARG A 197 17.23 19.50 21.24
N PRO A 198 17.83 20.42 20.46
CA PRO A 198 19.27 20.70 20.62
C PRO A 198 19.49 21.21 22.03
N ALA A 199 19.92 20.32 22.92
CA ALA A 199 20.54 20.71 24.17
C ALA A 199 21.83 21.50 23.84
N VAL A 200 22.26 22.38 24.75
CA VAL A 200 23.48 23.18 24.60
C VAL A 200 24.71 22.26 24.46
N GLU A 201 24.92 21.73 23.27
CA GLU A 201 25.99 20.80 22.91
C GLU A 201 26.81 21.33 21.73
N PRO A 202 28.04 20.82 21.47
CA PRO A 202 29.00 21.47 20.58
C PRO A 202 28.43 21.74 19.18
N LYS A 203 28.69 22.87 18.62
CA LYS A 203 28.16 23.48 17.36
C LYS A 203 27.97 22.52 16.17
N ARG A 204 28.72 21.44 16.07
CA ARG A 204 28.67 20.48 14.94
C ARG A 204 27.45 19.53 15.01
N SER A 205 27.00 19.19 16.20
CA SER A 205 25.81 18.34 16.41
C SER A 205 24.52 19.13 16.10
N VAL A 206 24.45 20.38 16.54
CA VAL A 206 23.29 21.28 16.37
C VAL A 206 22.99 21.56 14.88
N THR A 207 24.03 21.75 14.06
CA THR A 207 23.84 22.01 12.62
C THR A 207 23.27 20.79 11.90
N ARG A 208 23.75 19.58 12.21
CA ARG A 208 23.25 18.33 11.59
C ARG A 208 21.78 18.07 11.95
N ASP A 209 21.41 18.26 13.21
CA ASP A 209 20.03 18.02 13.65
C ASP A 209 19.07 19.08 13.07
N ARG A 210 19.51 20.33 12.89
CA ARG A 210 18.73 21.37 12.18
C ARG A 210 18.52 21.04 10.70
N VAL A 211 19.52 20.50 10.01
CA VAL A 211 19.41 20.07 8.61
C VAL A 211 18.43 18.90 8.50
N ILE A 212 18.53 17.91 9.38
CA ILE A 212 17.59 16.77 9.39
C ILE A 212 16.17 17.25 9.67
N LEU A 213 15.99 18.17 10.62
CA LEU A 213 14.68 18.76 10.92
C LEU A 213 14.12 19.53 9.69
N GLY A 214 14.94 20.33 9.04
CA GLY A 214 14.53 21.09 7.85
C GLY A 214 14.12 20.18 6.70
N LEU A 215 14.96 19.19 6.36
CA LEU A 215 14.66 18.22 5.30
C LEU A 215 13.41 17.38 5.64
N GLY A 216 13.29 16.91 6.87
CA GLY A 216 12.12 16.16 7.32
C GLY A 216 10.83 16.99 7.26
N ALA A 217 10.88 18.27 7.62
CA ALA A 217 9.75 19.19 7.52
C ALA A 217 9.34 19.42 6.07
N VAL A 218 10.29 19.59 5.15
CA VAL A 218 10.00 19.69 3.72
C VAL A 218 9.32 18.43 3.19
N VAL A 219 9.83 17.26 3.55
CA VAL A 219 9.23 15.98 3.17
C VAL A 219 7.80 15.85 3.73
N ALA A 220 7.58 16.19 5.01
CA ALA A 220 6.24 16.12 5.61
C ALA A 220 5.27 17.11 4.95
N LEU A 221 5.69 18.33 4.63
CA LEU A 221 4.86 19.31 3.94
C LEU A 221 4.54 18.88 2.50
N ALA A 222 5.53 18.35 1.78
CA ALA A 222 5.32 17.81 0.43
C ALA A 222 4.31 16.64 0.46
N LEU A 223 4.45 15.71 1.40
CA LEU A 223 3.52 14.59 1.58
C LEU A 223 2.11 15.07 1.94
N ALA A 224 1.99 16.04 2.84
CA ALA A 224 0.69 16.63 3.17
C ALA A 224 0.05 17.28 1.94
N GLY A 225 0.83 17.98 1.11
CA GLY A 225 0.38 18.55 -0.16
C GLY A 225 -0.14 17.47 -1.13
N VAL A 226 0.59 16.37 -1.29
CA VAL A 226 0.18 15.24 -2.15
C VAL A 226 -1.11 14.59 -1.63
N VAL A 227 -1.22 14.35 -0.32
CA VAL A 227 -2.43 13.76 0.28
C VAL A 227 -3.66 14.66 0.06
N VAL A 228 -3.50 15.97 0.15
CA VAL A 228 -4.61 16.94 -0.08
C VAL A 228 -4.94 17.07 -1.57
N ALA A 229 -3.93 17.07 -2.45
CA ALA A 229 -4.12 17.23 -3.88
C ALA A 229 -4.69 15.96 -4.57
N GLY A 230 -4.54 14.79 -3.95
CA GLY A 230 -5.14 13.54 -4.42
C GLY A 230 -4.27 12.71 -5.38
N GLU A 231 -4.85 11.61 -5.87
CA GLU A 231 -4.15 10.58 -6.65
C GLU A 231 -3.57 11.12 -7.97
N ASP A 232 -4.19 12.12 -8.58
CA ASP A 232 -3.75 12.70 -9.86
C ASP A 232 -2.36 13.33 -9.82
N THR A 233 -1.85 13.63 -8.61
CA THR A 233 -0.48 14.15 -8.43
C THR A 233 0.58 13.06 -8.44
N LEU A 234 0.18 11.81 -8.33
CA LEU A 234 1.07 10.66 -8.28
C LEU A 234 1.21 10.03 -9.67
N PRO A 235 2.37 9.40 -9.97
CA PRO A 235 2.51 8.70 -11.23
C PRO A 235 1.57 7.50 -11.30
N ASN A 236 0.90 7.33 -12.45
CA ASN A 236 0.09 6.16 -12.72
C ASN A 236 0.89 4.87 -12.62
N ILE A 237 0.28 3.84 -12.03
CA ILE A 237 0.91 2.55 -11.87
C ILE A 237 0.92 1.82 -13.22
N ARG A 238 2.12 1.54 -13.73
CA ARG A 238 2.28 0.70 -14.93
C ARG A 238 2.01 -0.74 -14.56
N THR A 239 0.99 -1.32 -15.17
CA THR A 239 0.63 -2.73 -14.99
C THR A 239 1.48 -3.65 -15.88
N GLU A 240 1.47 -4.93 -15.60
CA GLU A 240 2.08 -5.97 -16.42
C GLU A 240 1.51 -6.02 -17.84
N ASN A 241 2.31 -6.45 -18.83
CA ASN A 241 1.95 -6.48 -20.24
C ASN A 241 0.74 -7.37 -20.57
N GLY A 242 0.47 -8.39 -19.75
CA GLY A 242 -0.69 -9.28 -19.92
C GLY A 242 -2.02 -8.70 -19.42
N LYS A 243 -2.03 -7.49 -18.87
CA LYS A 243 -3.24 -6.84 -18.36
C LYS A 243 -3.83 -5.88 -19.39
N LEU A 244 -5.15 -5.78 -19.41
CA LEU A 244 -5.90 -4.93 -20.35
C LEU A 244 -5.48 -3.46 -20.32
N ASN A 245 -5.15 -2.94 -19.14
CA ASN A 245 -4.69 -1.55 -18.99
C ASN A 245 -3.34 -1.28 -19.70
N ALA A 246 -2.58 -2.34 -20.02
CA ALA A 246 -1.34 -2.25 -20.79
C ALA A 246 -1.59 -2.25 -22.32
N THR A 247 -2.79 -2.63 -22.78
CA THR A 247 -3.11 -2.77 -24.23
C THR A 247 -3.52 -1.48 -24.92
N GLY A 248 -3.56 -0.35 -24.19
CA GLY A 248 -3.90 0.95 -24.74
C GLY A 248 -5.40 1.19 -24.94
N SER A 249 -6.28 0.35 -24.37
CA SER A 249 -7.73 0.60 -24.34
C SER A 249 -8.02 1.89 -23.56
N GLU A 250 -8.98 2.68 -24.04
CA GLU A 250 -9.41 3.90 -23.35
C GLU A 250 -10.17 3.54 -22.08
N VAL A 251 -9.66 3.98 -20.91
CA VAL A 251 -10.34 3.80 -19.63
C VAL A 251 -11.33 4.93 -19.42
N LEU A 252 -12.62 4.62 -19.45
CA LEU A 252 -13.71 5.58 -19.30
C LEU A 252 -14.04 5.90 -17.84
N HIS A 253 -13.86 4.93 -16.95
CA HIS A 253 -14.13 5.05 -15.52
C HIS A 253 -13.23 4.12 -14.73
N SER A 254 -12.79 4.57 -13.56
CA SER A 254 -11.96 3.80 -12.63
C SER A 254 -12.37 4.04 -11.18
N GLU A 255 -12.48 2.99 -10.41
CA GLU A 255 -12.76 3.08 -8.98
C GLU A 255 -12.00 2.01 -8.18
N TRP A 256 -11.40 2.42 -7.07
CA TRP A 256 -10.78 1.50 -6.13
C TRP A 256 -11.81 0.92 -5.16
N GLY A 257 -12.11 -0.34 -5.30
CA GLY A 257 -12.91 -1.08 -4.33
C GLY A 257 -12.04 -1.70 -3.23
N PRO A 258 -12.68 -2.30 -2.21
CA PRO A 258 -11.96 -2.96 -1.10
C PRO A 258 -11.15 -4.17 -1.56
N VAL A 259 -11.57 -4.85 -2.62
CA VAL A 259 -10.93 -6.08 -3.13
C VAL A 259 -10.24 -5.82 -4.47
N PHE A 260 -10.90 -5.14 -5.41
CA PHE A 260 -10.38 -4.87 -6.75
C PHE A 260 -10.43 -3.38 -7.09
N ARG A 261 -9.56 -2.94 -7.98
CA ARG A 261 -9.83 -1.76 -8.79
C ARG A 261 -10.72 -2.21 -9.94
N VAL A 262 -11.82 -1.50 -10.14
CA VAL A 262 -12.74 -1.74 -11.25
C VAL A 262 -12.52 -0.64 -12.28
N ASP A 263 -12.27 -1.05 -13.53
CA ASP A 263 -12.13 -0.14 -14.66
C ASP A 263 -13.21 -0.47 -15.71
N VAL A 264 -13.80 0.55 -16.31
CA VAL A 264 -14.62 0.43 -17.51
C VAL A 264 -13.80 0.91 -18.69
N ALA A 265 -13.53 0.01 -19.63
CA ALA A 265 -12.67 0.30 -20.77
C ALA A 265 -13.44 0.19 -22.09
N ASP A 266 -13.12 1.09 -23.03
CA ASP A 266 -13.53 1.01 -24.41
C ASP A 266 -12.41 0.39 -25.25
N ALA A 267 -12.68 -0.76 -25.81
CA ALA A 267 -11.75 -1.48 -26.69
C ALA A 267 -12.21 -1.44 -28.17
N GLY A 268 -13.13 -0.54 -28.52
CA GLY A 268 -13.72 -0.46 -29.87
C GLY A 268 -14.68 -1.62 -30.19
N LEU A 269 -15.16 -2.34 -29.17
CA LEU A 269 -16.14 -3.42 -29.30
C LEU A 269 -17.57 -2.89 -29.16
N PRO A 270 -18.60 -3.62 -29.61
CA PRO A 270 -20.01 -3.25 -29.40
C PRO A 270 -20.42 -3.09 -27.95
N ASN A 271 -19.71 -3.74 -27.05
CA ASN A 271 -19.85 -3.66 -25.60
C ASN A 271 -18.59 -3.08 -24.97
N ARG A 272 -18.73 -2.42 -23.84
CA ARG A 272 -17.62 -1.99 -23.01
C ARG A 272 -17.11 -3.13 -22.13
N LEU A 273 -15.85 -3.06 -21.75
CA LEU A 273 -15.22 -4.07 -20.90
C LEU A 273 -15.26 -3.61 -19.46
N LEU A 274 -15.81 -4.44 -18.59
CA LEU A 274 -15.66 -4.32 -17.15
C LEU A 274 -14.41 -5.12 -16.74
N VAL A 275 -13.43 -4.44 -16.19
CA VAL A 275 -12.10 -4.97 -15.89
C VAL A 275 -11.87 -4.88 -14.39
N HIS A 276 -11.32 -5.91 -13.80
CA HIS A 276 -10.94 -5.93 -12.39
C HIS A 276 -9.43 -6.18 -12.25
N ASP A 277 -8.73 -5.30 -11.54
CA ASP A 277 -7.26 -5.30 -11.41
C ASP A 277 -6.53 -5.52 -12.75
N GLY A 278 -7.03 -4.92 -13.83
CA GLY A 278 -6.45 -5.05 -15.18
C GLY A 278 -6.79 -6.33 -15.91
N THR A 279 -7.60 -7.23 -15.33
CA THR A 279 -8.03 -8.49 -15.94
C THR A 279 -9.48 -8.38 -16.42
N PHE A 280 -9.79 -8.93 -17.59
CA PHE A 280 -11.15 -8.96 -18.08
C PHE A 280 -12.07 -9.68 -17.10
N GLY A 281 -13.17 -9.03 -16.74
CA GLY A 281 -14.18 -9.56 -15.84
C GLY A 281 -15.50 -9.86 -16.56
N SER A 282 -16.03 -8.89 -17.30
CA SER A 282 -17.34 -9.03 -17.96
C SER A 282 -17.52 -7.98 -19.06
N GLY A 283 -18.50 -8.16 -19.92
CA GLY A 283 -18.93 -7.16 -20.88
C GLY A 283 -20.11 -6.34 -20.36
N LEU A 284 -20.05 -5.03 -20.52
CA LEU A 284 -21.16 -4.11 -20.29
C LEU A 284 -21.85 -3.85 -21.63
N TRP A 285 -23.07 -4.33 -21.78
CA TRP A 285 -23.85 -4.12 -22.99
C TRP A 285 -24.74 -2.89 -22.86
N PRO A 286 -24.83 -2.05 -23.91
CA PRO A 286 -25.76 -0.94 -23.88
C PRO A 286 -27.19 -1.45 -23.86
N PHE A 287 -28.01 -0.93 -22.95
CA PHE A 287 -29.42 -1.23 -22.84
C PHE A 287 -30.19 0.05 -22.54
N ASP A 288 -31.16 0.37 -23.39
CA ASP A 288 -31.98 1.58 -23.34
C ASP A 288 -33.39 1.36 -22.81
N GLY A 289 -33.66 0.15 -22.27
CA GLY A 289 -34.98 -0.26 -21.77
C GLY A 289 -35.84 -1.00 -22.79
N ASP A 290 -35.41 -1.11 -24.06
CA ASP A 290 -36.12 -1.80 -25.11
C ASP A 290 -35.74 -3.29 -25.13
N THR A 291 -36.61 -4.12 -24.59
CA THR A 291 -36.40 -5.57 -24.51
C THR A 291 -36.36 -6.27 -25.86
N SER A 292 -36.95 -5.67 -26.95
CA SER A 292 -36.86 -6.22 -28.28
C SER A 292 -35.42 -6.30 -28.84
N LYS A 293 -34.50 -5.52 -28.27
CA LYS A 293 -33.07 -5.53 -28.59
C LYS A 293 -32.26 -6.61 -27.88
N LEU A 294 -32.90 -7.38 -27.02
CA LEU A 294 -32.27 -8.46 -26.22
C LEU A 294 -32.32 -9.82 -26.93
N SER A 295 -32.73 -9.91 -28.20
CA SER A 295 -32.83 -11.16 -28.97
C SER A 295 -31.53 -12.01 -28.93
N ARG A 296 -30.37 -11.36 -28.77
CA ARG A 296 -29.09 -12.08 -28.58
C ARG A 296 -29.09 -13.04 -27.38
N PHE A 297 -29.92 -12.77 -26.37
CA PHE A 297 -30.00 -13.61 -25.16
C PHE A 297 -30.91 -14.83 -25.37
N GLU A 298 -31.71 -14.89 -26.41
CA GLU A 298 -32.56 -16.06 -26.71
C GLU A 298 -31.71 -17.33 -26.91
N THR A 299 -30.50 -17.19 -27.42
CA THR A 299 -29.56 -18.30 -27.65
C THR A 299 -28.36 -18.29 -26.67
N ASP A 300 -28.30 -17.34 -25.75
CA ASP A 300 -27.23 -17.27 -24.76
C ASP A 300 -27.41 -18.33 -23.67
N PRO A 301 -26.36 -19.06 -23.27
CA PRO A 301 -26.45 -20.05 -22.19
C PRO A 301 -27.03 -19.53 -20.87
N ARG A 302 -26.94 -18.22 -20.61
CA ARG A 302 -27.51 -17.56 -19.43
C ARG A 302 -29.02 -17.59 -19.40
N SER A 303 -29.68 -17.73 -20.55
CA SER A 303 -31.13 -17.83 -20.64
C SER A 303 -31.67 -19.24 -20.40
N ILE A 304 -30.82 -20.28 -20.37
CA ILE A 304 -31.23 -21.68 -20.17
C ILE A 304 -32.08 -21.86 -18.89
N PRO A 305 -31.70 -21.30 -17.72
CA PRO A 305 -32.52 -21.46 -16.52
C PRO A 305 -33.96 -20.98 -16.72
N PHE A 306 -34.16 -19.88 -17.42
CA PHE A 306 -35.46 -19.28 -17.68
C PHE A 306 -36.27 -20.08 -18.71
N SER A 307 -35.62 -20.66 -19.70
CA SER A 307 -36.29 -21.49 -20.70
C SER A 307 -36.77 -22.82 -20.16
N VAL A 308 -36.21 -23.31 -19.04
CA VAL A 308 -36.60 -24.57 -18.38
C VAL A 308 -37.71 -24.36 -17.34
N LEU A 309 -37.82 -23.14 -16.80
CA LEU A 309 -38.91 -22.77 -15.91
C LEU A 309 -40.18 -22.56 -16.75
N GLY A 310 -41.24 -23.25 -16.49
CA GLY A 310 -42.51 -23.12 -17.25
C GLY A 310 -43.16 -21.73 -17.10
N ASP A 311 -43.01 -21.10 -15.93
CA ASP A 311 -43.50 -19.76 -15.63
C ASP A 311 -42.34 -18.83 -15.19
N PRO A 312 -42.41 -17.54 -15.48
CA PRO A 312 -41.42 -16.58 -15.02
C PRO A 312 -41.34 -16.54 -13.50
N PRO A 313 -40.15 -16.57 -12.88
CA PRO A 313 -40.01 -16.50 -11.44
C PRO A 313 -40.46 -15.13 -10.90
N GLU A 314 -41.21 -15.08 -9.79
CA GLU A 314 -41.58 -13.82 -9.15
C GLU A 314 -40.39 -13.08 -8.53
N ARG A 315 -39.33 -13.81 -8.20
CA ARG A 315 -38.10 -13.27 -7.60
C ARG A 315 -36.90 -14.04 -8.11
N GLU A 316 -35.84 -13.31 -8.39
CA GLU A 316 -34.55 -13.83 -8.84
C GLU A 316 -33.46 -13.30 -7.96
N LEU A 317 -32.47 -14.16 -7.60
CA LEU A 317 -31.25 -13.77 -6.94
C LEU A 317 -30.06 -14.06 -7.86
N ILE A 318 -29.40 -13.02 -8.35
CA ILE A 318 -28.22 -13.13 -9.19
C ILE A 318 -26.98 -12.88 -8.31
N ILE A 319 -26.10 -13.88 -8.22
CA ILE A 319 -24.83 -13.78 -7.50
C ILE A 319 -23.72 -13.53 -8.53
N GLY A 320 -23.05 -12.38 -8.42
CA GLY A 320 -21.96 -12.03 -9.33
C GLY A 320 -22.44 -11.51 -10.69
N SER A 321 -23.44 -10.64 -10.70
CA SER A 321 -24.01 -10.06 -11.92
C SER A 321 -23.00 -9.29 -12.80
N ALA A 322 -21.87 -8.88 -12.22
CA ALA A 322 -20.75 -8.20 -12.88
C ALA A 322 -21.24 -7.11 -13.89
N GLY A 323 -21.13 -7.32 -15.20
CA GLY A 323 -21.58 -6.41 -16.24
C GLY A 323 -23.09 -6.47 -16.51
N GLY A 324 -23.87 -7.17 -15.71
CA GLY A 324 -25.35 -7.22 -15.81
C GLY A 324 -25.88 -8.11 -16.93
N GLN A 325 -25.06 -8.97 -17.53
CA GLN A 325 -25.51 -9.83 -18.63
C GLN A 325 -26.59 -10.84 -18.18
N GLU A 326 -26.46 -11.36 -16.96
CA GLU A 326 -27.43 -12.24 -16.33
C GLU A 326 -28.77 -11.53 -16.12
N ILE A 327 -28.75 -10.25 -15.74
CA ILE A 327 -29.95 -9.41 -15.60
C ILE A 327 -30.63 -9.20 -16.97
N LEU A 328 -29.85 -8.97 -18.02
CA LEU A 328 -30.38 -8.80 -19.35
C LEU A 328 -30.93 -10.10 -19.95
N ALA A 329 -30.35 -11.24 -19.57
CA ALA A 329 -30.82 -12.56 -19.97
C ALA A 329 -32.15 -12.94 -19.29
N SER A 330 -32.33 -12.56 -18.02
CA SER A 330 -33.59 -12.81 -17.28
C SER A 330 -34.73 -11.95 -17.77
#